data_a50d9b3fe546a4a54bf2bf4af8d198da
#
_entry.id   a50d9b3fe546a4a54bf2bf4af8d198da
#
_cell.length_a   1.000
_cell.length_b   1.000
_cell.length_c   1.000
_cell.angle_alpha   90.00
_cell.angle_beta   90.00
_cell.angle_gamma   90.00
#
_symmetry.space_group_name_H-M   'P 1'
#
loop_
_entity.id
_entity.type
_entity.pdbx_description
1 polymer ?
#
loop_
_entity_poly.entity_id
_entity_poly.type
_entity_poly.pdbx_seq_one_letter_code
_entity_poly.pdbx_strand_id
1 'polypeptide(L)'
;MSESRAAGSGAAPAGWLAWFCILASAIVSFVGLRYVVEYRLPSTPAGVAFPFVATVGHLSSVTIMVLAIAWLPCRLLPPLRSLARPLTILSAASWLTLLVMDSIVFAQHRFHIDPFTAALFDASTWSLGAVLLLVFGALFVVLSANASRLAGTRSATSRRVLIAVPLVLLLLGHAMHAWADDRNDGRVTSYARSLPFKYPLTAKRYLARAGWVDPETARKARLERRVGDDD
;
A
#
# COMPACT_ATOMS: atom_id res chain seq x y z
N MET A 1 -32.01 43.24 -10.93
CA MET A 1 -32.04 41.77 -10.84
C MET A 1 -30.65 41.32 -10.42
N SER A 2 -30.43 41.12 -9.14
CA SER A 2 -29.17 40.68 -8.55
C SER A 2 -29.29 39.17 -8.31
N GLU A 3 -28.66 38.35 -9.20
CA GLU A 3 -28.47 36.95 -8.91
C GLU A 3 -27.44 36.82 -7.78
N SER A 4 -27.95 36.56 -6.59
CA SER A 4 -27.21 36.09 -5.45
C SER A 4 -26.56 34.76 -5.85
N ARG A 5 -25.29 34.80 -6.29
CA ARG A 5 -24.44 33.62 -6.32
C ARG A 5 -24.33 33.10 -4.88
N ALA A 6 -25.17 32.14 -4.55
CA ALA A 6 -25.03 31.36 -3.33
C ALA A 6 -23.59 30.85 -3.30
N ALA A 7 -22.82 31.34 -2.33
CA ALA A 7 -21.48 30.87 -2.02
C ALA A 7 -21.54 29.35 -1.85
N GLY A 8 -21.06 28.62 -2.83
CA GLY A 8 -21.14 27.17 -2.88
C GLY A 8 -20.52 26.58 -1.62
N SER A 9 -21.30 25.81 -0.92
CA SER A 9 -20.86 24.99 0.21
C SER A 9 -19.51 24.35 -0.14
N GLY A 10 -18.50 24.46 0.72
CA GLY A 10 -17.16 23.90 0.53
C GLY A 10 -17.09 22.36 0.47
N ALA A 11 -18.16 21.73 0.01
CA ALA A 11 -18.24 20.29 -0.23
C ALA A 11 -17.38 19.91 -1.43
N ALA A 12 -16.46 19.00 -1.21
CA ALA A 12 -15.64 18.44 -2.28
C ALA A 12 -16.51 17.84 -3.39
N PRO A 13 -16.15 18.02 -4.69
CA PRO A 13 -16.90 17.47 -5.81
C PRO A 13 -17.11 15.96 -5.65
N ALA A 14 -18.27 15.49 -6.11
CA ALA A 14 -18.55 14.05 -6.14
C ALA A 14 -17.43 13.33 -6.89
N GLY A 15 -16.77 12.37 -6.24
CA GLY A 15 -15.64 11.63 -6.83
C GLY A 15 -14.26 12.20 -6.50
N TRP A 16 -14.14 13.33 -5.79
CA TRP A 16 -12.85 13.86 -5.36
C TRP A 16 -12.01 12.81 -4.59
N LEU A 17 -12.59 12.16 -3.59
CA LEU A 17 -11.88 11.15 -2.78
C LEU A 17 -11.30 10.04 -3.65
N ALA A 18 -12.07 9.54 -4.61
CA ALA A 18 -11.62 8.46 -5.48
C ALA A 18 -10.42 8.87 -6.32
N TRP A 19 -10.44 10.06 -6.93
CA TRP A 19 -9.28 10.58 -7.67
C TRP A 19 -8.10 10.88 -6.76
N PHE A 20 -8.35 11.38 -5.55
CA PHE A 20 -7.30 11.58 -4.58
C PHE A 20 -6.65 10.26 -4.15
N CYS A 21 -7.44 9.21 -3.90
CA CYS A 21 -6.94 7.87 -3.62
C CYS A 21 -6.09 7.32 -4.78
N ILE A 22 -6.52 7.49 -6.03
CA ILE A 22 -5.78 7.04 -7.21
C ILE A 22 -4.41 7.73 -7.28
N LEU A 23 -4.37 9.07 -7.16
CA LEU A 23 -3.13 9.83 -7.23
C LEU A 23 -2.19 9.52 -6.04
N ALA A 24 -2.73 9.44 -4.82
CA ALA A 24 -1.97 9.06 -3.64
C ALA A 24 -1.40 7.64 -3.76
N SER A 25 -2.21 6.68 -4.21
CA SER A 25 -1.76 5.30 -4.42
C SER A 25 -0.65 5.18 -5.46
N ALA A 26 -0.71 5.98 -6.53
CA ALA A 26 0.34 6.00 -7.54
C ALA A 26 1.68 6.44 -6.96
N ILE A 27 1.69 7.54 -6.15
CA ILE A 27 2.91 8.04 -5.50
C ILE A 27 3.43 7.06 -4.46
N VAL A 28 2.55 6.55 -3.59
CA VAL A 28 2.91 5.58 -2.55
C VAL A 28 3.48 4.31 -3.17
N SER A 29 2.87 3.81 -4.25
CA SER A 29 3.38 2.63 -4.97
C SER A 29 4.74 2.91 -5.61
N PHE A 30 4.93 4.08 -6.21
CA PHE A 30 6.22 4.47 -6.79
C PHE A 30 7.33 4.50 -5.73
N VAL A 31 7.07 5.13 -4.59
CA VAL A 31 8.02 5.11 -3.44
C VAL A 31 8.25 3.69 -2.94
N GLY A 32 7.19 2.90 -2.88
CA GLY A 32 7.25 1.48 -2.46
C GLY A 32 8.11 0.59 -3.37
N LEU A 33 8.36 0.97 -4.63
CA LEU A 33 9.29 0.24 -5.50
C LEU A 33 10.72 0.20 -4.92
N ARG A 34 11.05 1.08 -3.98
CA ARG A 34 12.32 1.00 -3.25
C ARG A 34 12.52 -0.34 -2.57
N TYR A 35 11.47 -0.94 -2.00
CA TYR A 35 11.55 -2.30 -1.42
C TYR A 35 11.87 -3.37 -2.47
N VAL A 36 11.45 -3.17 -3.72
CA VAL A 36 11.78 -4.06 -4.83
C VAL A 36 13.25 -3.95 -5.20
N VAL A 37 13.80 -2.71 -5.24
CA VAL A 37 15.22 -2.45 -5.55
C VAL A 37 16.14 -3.09 -4.51
N GLU A 38 15.75 -3.04 -3.24
CA GLU A 38 16.51 -3.64 -2.13
C GLU A 38 16.44 -5.18 -2.10
N TYR A 39 15.58 -5.77 -2.90
CA TYR A 39 15.39 -7.20 -2.99
C TYR A 39 16.06 -7.78 -4.24
N ARG A 40 16.84 -8.84 -4.07
CA ARG A 40 17.40 -9.56 -5.23
C ARG A 40 16.27 -10.27 -5.96
N LEU A 41 15.97 -9.78 -7.17
CA LEU A 41 14.93 -10.37 -8.01
C LEU A 41 15.37 -11.78 -8.47
N PRO A 42 14.52 -12.79 -8.27
CA PRO A 42 14.75 -14.11 -8.84
C PRO A 42 14.75 -14.08 -10.37
N SER A 43 15.45 -15.03 -11.00
CA SER A 43 15.52 -15.13 -12.47
C SER A 43 14.26 -15.69 -13.13
N THR A 44 13.26 -16.14 -12.34
CA THR A 44 12.01 -16.69 -12.88
C THR A 44 11.01 -15.58 -13.19
N PRO A 45 10.19 -15.69 -14.26
CA PRO A 45 9.17 -14.69 -14.58
C PRO A 45 8.21 -14.38 -13.40
N ALA A 46 7.77 -15.41 -12.68
CA ALA A 46 6.93 -15.23 -11.49
C ALA A 46 7.68 -14.51 -10.36
N GLY A 47 8.95 -14.84 -10.15
CA GLY A 47 9.81 -14.20 -9.15
C GLY A 47 10.09 -12.73 -9.46
N VAL A 48 10.14 -12.33 -10.74
CA VAL A 48 10.24 -10.93 -11.14
C VAL A 48 8.89 -10.22 -11.01
N ALA A 49 7.80 -10.81 -11.50
CA ALA A 49 6.50 -10.17 -11.52
C ALA A 49 5.91 -9.98 -10.11
N PHE A 50 6.09 -10.96 -9.22
CA PHE A 50 5.47 -10.95 -7.88
C PHE A 50 5.82 -9.71 -7.05
N PRO A 51 7.09 -9.27 -6.91
CA PRO A 51 7.43 -8.07 -6.15
C PRO A 51 6.69 -6.82 -6.61
N PHE A 52 6.56 -6.60 -7.92
CA PHE A 52 5.83 -5.46 -8.47
C PHE A 52 4.33 -5.55 -8.20
N VAL A 53 3.71 -6.70 -8.50
CA VAL A 53 2.29 -6.95 -8.26
C VAL A 53 1.96 -6.81 -6.77
N ALA A 54 2.79 -7.42 -5.90
CA ALA A 54 2.60 -7.38 -4.47
C ALA A 54 2.77 -5.96 -3.91
N THR A 55 3.79 -5.21 -4.35
CA THR A 55 4.04 -3.84 -3.89
C THR A 55 2.91 -2.91 -4.28
N VAL A 56 2.58 -2.87 -5.58
CA VAL A 56 1.52 -1.96 -6.07
C VAL A 56 0.16 -2.34 -5.48
N GLY A 57 -0.21 -3.61 -5.50
CA GLY A 57 -1.50 -4.07 -4.97
C GLY A 57 -1.64 -3.81 -3.47
N HIS A 58 -0.62 -4.17 -2.68
CA HIS A 58 -0.64 -4.02 -1.23
C HIS A 58 -0.62 -2.55 -0.80
N LEU A 59 0.38 -1.77 -1.24
CA LEU A 59 0.53 -0.38 -0.79
C LEU A 59 -0.61 0.51 -1.27
N SER A 60 -1.12 0.32 -2.49
CA SER A 60 -2.32 1.05 -2.95
C SER A 60 -3.54 0.72 -2.09
N SER A 61 -3.75 -0.56 -1.76
CA SER A 61 -4.90 -0.97 -0.94
C SER A 61 -4.81 -0.43 0.48
N VAL A 62 -3.62 -0.46 1.10
CA VAL A 62 -3.39 0.16 2.42
C VAL A 62 -3.62 1.67 2.35
N THR A 63 -3.13 2.34 1.30
CA THR A 63 -3.35 3.77 1.08
C THR A 63 -4.84 4.10 1.01
N ILE A 64 -5.60 3.37 0.19
CA ILE A 64 -7.05 3.57 0.08
C ILE A 64 -7.73 3.37 1.45
N MET A 65 -7.34 2.35 2.19
CA MET A 65 -7.87 2.06 3.53
C MET A 65 -7.57 3.20 4.51
N VAL A 66 -6.33 3.68 4.59
CA VAL A 66 -5.91 4.79 5.46
C VAL A 66 -6.73 6.05 5.16
N LEU A 67 -6.87 6.39 3.87
CA LEU A 67 -7.62 7.58 3.45
C LEU A 67 -9.13 7.43 3.70
N ALA A 68 -9.68 6.23 3.52
CA ALA A 68 -11.08 5.95 3.82
C ALA A 68 -11.36 6.05 5.33
N ILE A 69 -10.47 5.53 6.18
CA ILE A 69 -10.58 5.64 7.65
C ILE A 69 -10.55 7.11 8.09
N ALA A 70 -9.71 7.94 7.50
CA ALA A 70 -9.64 9.37 7.83
C ALA A 70 -10.88 10.15 7.33
N TRP A 71 -11.39 9.80 6.16
CA TRP A 71 -12.48 10.52 5.50
C TRP A 71 -13.86 10.13 6.00
N LEU A 72 -14.12 8.84 6.19
CA LEU A 72 -15.46 8.31 6.43
C LEU A 72 -16.12 8.83 7.73
N PRO A 73 -15.45 8.83 8.89
CA PRO A 73 -16.02 9.38 10.13
C PRO A 73 -16.38 10.85 9.98
N CYS A 74 -15.50 11.64 9.34
CA CYS A 74 -15.76 13.06 9.12
C CYS A 74 -16.94 13.28 8.18
N ARG A 75 -17.18 12.38 7.22
CA ARG A 75 -18.31 12.48 6.31
C ARG A 75 -19.64 12.10 6.95
N LEU A 76 -19.62 11.12 7.84
CA LEU A 76 -20.80 10.62 8.54
C LEU A 76 -21.28 11.59 9.65
N LEU A 77 -20.34 12.26 10.33
CA LEU A 77 -20.63 13.17 11.42
C LEU A 77 -20.77 14.60 10.90
N PRO A 78 -21.99 15.21 10.92
CA PRO A 78 -22.24 16.54 10.37
C PRO A 78 -21.25 17.64 10.82
N PRO A 79 -20.89 17.75 12.12
CA PRO A 79 -19.98 18.81 12.59
C PRO A 79 -18.55 18.65 12.06
N LEU A 80 -18.15 17.45 11.64
CA LEU A 80 -16.79 17.16 11.16
C LEU A 80 -16.64 17.22 9.64
N ARG A 81 -17.70 17.50 8.88
CA ARG A 81 -17.69 17.47 7.41
C ARG A 81 -16.64 18.41 6.80
N SER A 82 -16.41 19.55 7.40
CA SER A 82 -15.38 20.52 6.95
C SER A 82 -13.95 19.98 7.12
N LEU A 83 -13.74 19.08 8.08
CA LEU A 83 -12.45 18.47 8.39
C LEU A 83 -12.14 17.24 7.50
N ALA A 84 -13.11 16.70 6.78
CA ALA A 84 -12.93 15.49 5.98
C ALA A 84 -11.78 15.63 4.98
N ARG A 85 -11.72 16.74 4.25
CA ARG A 85 -10.65 16.98 3.25
C ARG A 85 -9.28 17.23 3.88
N PRO A 86 -9.11 18.16 4.85
CA PRO A 86 -7.80 18.39 5.45
C PRO A 86 -7.27 17.18 6.21
N LEU A 87 -8.10 16.42 6.91
CA LEU A 87 -7.66 15.22 7.61
C LEU A 87 -7.24 14.10 6.62
N THR A 88 -7.94 13.96 5.50
CA THR A 88 -7.54 13.00 4.46
C THR A 88 -6.19 13.39 3.85
N ILE A 89 -5.94 14.67 3.59
CA ILE A 89 -4.65 15.19 3.09
C ILE A 89 -3.55 14.93 4.12
N LEU A 90 -3.79 15.27 5.38
CA LEU A 90 -2.82 15.03 6.47
C LEU A 90 -2.50 13.54 6.61
N SER A 91 -3.51 12.67 6.56
CA SER A 91 -3.31 11.22 6.63
C SER A 91 -2.49 10.69 5.46
N ALA A 92 -2.70 11.21 4.24
CA ALA A 92 -1.89 10.85 3.08
C ALA A 92 -0.43 11.27 3.27
N ALA A 93 -0.18 12.49 3.75
CA ALA A 93 1.15 13.00 4.03
C ALA A 93 1.87 12.19 5.12
N SER A 94 1.17 11.92 6.22
CA SER A 94 1.69 11.10 7.32
C SER A 94 2.03 9.68 6.88
N TRP A 95 1.14 9.07 6.09
CA TRP A 95 1.35 7.73 5.55
C TRP A 95 2.59 7.66 4.63
N LEU A 96 2.73 8.63 3.70
CA LEU A 96 3.90 8.67 2.82
C LEU A 96 5.19 8.97 3.60
N THR A 97 5.15 9.87 4.59
CA THR A 97 6.29 10.14 5.49
C THR A 97 6.73 8.86 6.20
N LEU A 98 5.79 8.15 6.81
CA LEU A 98 6.08 6.88 7.49
C LEU A 98 6.68 5.86 6.54
N LEU A 99 6.13 5.72 5.33
CA LEU A 99 6.64 4.78 4.32
C LEU A 99 8.06 5.12 3.87
N VAL A 100 8.37 6.40 3.66
CA VAL A 100 9.73 6.83 3.28
C VAL A 100 10.71 6.55 4.42
N MET A 101 10.38 6.92 5.65
CA MET A 101 11.22 6.62 6.83
C MET A 101 11.41 5.12 7.00
N ASP A 102 10.34 4.33 6.91
CA ASP A 102 10.40 2.87 6.99
C ASP A 102 11.29 2.28 5.89
N SER A 103 11.20 2.78 4.66
CA SER A 103 12.03 2.31 3.57
C SER A 103 13.52 2.59 3.79
N ILE A 104 13.87 3.68 4.48
CA ILE A 104 15.26 4.01 4.85
C ILE A 104 15.75 3.03 5.93
N VAL A 105 14.96 2.83 6.97
CA VAL A 105 15.28 1.87 8.06
C VAL A 105 15.39 0.45 7.51
N PHE A 106 14.45 0.04 6.66
CA PHE A 106 14.49 -1.28 6.04
C PHE A 106 15.72 -1.50 5.17
N ALA A 107 16.13 -0.49 4.39
CA ALA A 107 17.32 -0.59 3.55
C ALA A 107 18.61 -0.83 4.37
N GLN A 108 18.70 -0.21 5.56
CA GLN A 108 19.87 -0.28 6.42
C GLN A 108 19.86 -1.51 7.34
N HIS A 109 18.70 -1.85 7.88
CA HIS A 109 18.59 -2.77 9.01
C HIS A 109 17.76 -4.04 8.73
N ARG A 110 17.06 -4.09 7.59
CA ARG A 110 16.21 -5.22 7.17
C ARG A 110 15.04 -5.53 8.11
N PHE A 111 14.59 -4.56 8.90
CA PHE A 111 13.34 -4.60 9.67
C PHE A 111 12.51 -3.34 9.42
N HIS A 112 11.21 -3.43 9.71
CA HIS A 112 10.27 -2.32 9.57
C HIS A 112 10.14 -1.54 10.87
N ILE A 113 9.76 -0.25 10.75
CA ILE A 113 9.47 0.58 11.90
C ILE A 113 8.28 0.02 12.67
N ASP A 114 8.47 -0.25 13.93
CA ASP A 114 7.46 -0.59 14.91
C ASP A 114 7.47 0.44 16.07
N PRO A 115 6.53 0.39 17.01
CA PRO A 115 6.50 1.32 18.15
C PRO A 115 7.78 1.31 19.00
N PHE A 116 8.46 0.17 19.11
CA PHE A 116 9.69 0.05 19.89
C PHE A 116 10.84 0.74 19.15
N THR A 117 11.03 0.46 17.87
CA THR A 117 12.08 1.09 17.04
C THR A 117 11.84 2.59 16.88
N ALA A 118 10.59 3.03 16.76
CA ALA A 118 10.26 4.46 16.72
C ALA A 118 10.65 5.20 18.02
N ALA A 119 10.55 4.54 19.16
CA ALA A 119 10.97 5.11 20.47
C ALA A 119 12.49 5.31 20.58
N LEU A 120 13.29 4.66 19.73
CA LEU A 120 14.74 4.79 19.68
C LEU A 120 15.22 5.93 18.74
N PHE A 121 14.31 6.58 18.01
CA PHE A 121 14.67 7.66 17.11
C PHE A 121 15.16 8.87 17.89
N ASP A 122 16.28 9.41 17.43
CA ASP A 122 16.84 10.65 17.94
C ASP A 122 16.13 11.91 17.41
N ALA A 123 16.51 13.07 17.92
CA ALA A 123 15.93 14.35 17.50
C ALA A 123 16.15 14.64 16.00
N SER A 124 17.26 14.17 15.41
CA SER A 124 17.55 14.37 13.99
C SER A 124 16.62 13.56 13.11
N THR A 125 16.32 12.34 13.48
CA THR A 125 15.36 11.45 12.80
C THR A 125 13.94 12.03 12.86
N TRP A 126 13.51 12.52 14.02
CA TRP A 126 12.21 13.18 14.14
C TRP A 126 12.13 14.48 13.35
N SER A 127 13.21 15.26 13.29
CA SER A 127 13.29 16.47 12.47
C SER A 127 13.17 16.16 10.98
N LEU A 128 13.83 15.10 10.50
CA LEU A 128 13.66 14.61 9.12
C LEU A 128 12.20 14.25 8.85
N GLY A 129 11.57 13.50 9.76
CA GLY A 129 10.15 13.14 9.65
C GLY A 129 9.24 14.38 9.56
N ALA A 130 9.49 15.42 10.36
CA ALA A 130 8.75 16.67 10.32
C ALA A 130 8.92 17.42 8.97
N VAL A 131 10.14 17.49 8.45
CA VAL A 131 10.41 18.10 7.13
C VAL A 131 9.69 17.32 6.02
N LEU A 132 9.79 15.99 6.02
CA LEU A 132 9.08 15.15 5.05
C LEU A 132 7.57 15.34 5.13
N LEU A 133 6.99 15.42 6.33
CA LEU A 133 5.56 15.67 6.54
C LEU A 133 5.11 16.99 5.93
N LEU A 134 5.90 18.07 6.09
CA LEU A 134 5.62 19.38 5.48
C LEU A 134 5.70 19.33 3.95
N VAL A 135 6.74 18.72 3.41
CA VAL A 135 6.93 18.57 1.95
C VAL A 135 5.80 17.74 1.33
N PHE A 136 5.48 16.60 1.93
CA PHE A 136 4.40 15.75 1.43
C PHE A 136 3.02 16.38 1.71
N GLY A 137 2.86 17.14 2.77
CA GLY A 137 1.66 17.95 3.02
C GLY A 137 1.40 18.90 1.86
N ALA A 138 2.41 19.68 1.46
CA ALA A 138 2.32 20.57 0.30
C ALA A 138 2.01 19.81 -1.00
N LEU A 139 2.69 18.69 -1.25
CA LEU A 139 2.43 17.83 -2.40
C LEU A 139 0.98 17.36 -2.43
N PHE A 140 0.44 16.84 -1.31
CA PHE A 140 -0.93 16.33 -1.27
C PHE A 140 -2.00 17.43 -1.32
N VAL A 141 -1.69 18.66 -0.92
CA VAL A 141 -2.55 19.82 -1.18
C VAL A 141 -2.69 20.06 -2.70
N VAL A 142 -1.57 20.05 -3.44
CA VAL A 142 -1.57 20.16 -4.91
C VAL A 142 -2.33 19.01 -5.55
N LEU A 143 -2.10 17.77 -5.11
CA LEU A 143 -2.81 16.60 -5.61
C LEU A 143 -4.30 16.65 -5.30
N SER A 144 -4.69 17.19 -4.17
CA SER A 144 -6.10 17.41 -3.80
C SER A 144 -6.80 18.39 -4.77
N ALA A 145 -6.10 19.46 -5.19
CA ALA A 145 -6.61 20.38 -6.21
C ALA A 145 -6.76 19.66 -7.57
N ASN A 146 -5.76 18.87 -7.99
CA ASN A 146 -5.85 18.07 -9.22
C ASN A 146 -6.97 17.03 -9.16
N ALA A 147 -7.16 16.35 -8.02
CA ALA A 147 -8.27 15.42 -7.83
C ALA A 147 -9.64 16.10 -7.99
N SER A 148 -9.76 17.35 -7.55
CA SER A 148 -10.99 18.16 -7.77
C SER A 148 -11.23 18.43 -9.26
N ARG A 149 -10.18 18.77 -10.02
CA ARG A 149 -10.26 18.99 -11.47
C ARG A 149 -10.65 17.70 -12.21
N LEU A 150 -10.00 16.59 -11.89
CA LEU A 150 -10.28 15.28 -12.49
C LEU A 150 -11.72 14.82 -12.18
N ALA A 151 -12.22 15.09 -10.99
CA ALA A 151 -13.59 14.78 -10.62
C ALA A 151 -14.64 15.51 -11.47
N GLY A 152 -14.31 16.71 -11.96
CA GLY A 152 -15.18 17.50 -12.85
C GLY A 152 -15.05 17.13 -14.32
N THR A 153 -13.93 16.53 -14.76
CA THR A 153 -13.62 16.32 -16.18
C THR A 153 -13.66 14.87 -16.65
N ARG A 154 -13.48 13.90 -15.73
CA ARG A 154 -13.35 12.49 -16.05
C ARG A 154 -14.60 11.68 -15.71
N SER A 155 -14.87 10.64 -16.50
CA SER A 155 -16.04 9.79 -16.32
C SER A 155 -16.01 8.96 -15.02
N ALA A 156 -17.20 8.60 -14.54
CA ALA A 156 -17.34 7.68 -13.40
C ALA A 156 -16.78 6.29 -13.70
N THR A 157 -16.87 5.85 -14.96
CA THR A 157 -16.34 4.55 -15.41
C THR A 157 -14.82 4.50 -15.29
N SER A 158 -14.09 5.51 -15.79
CA SER A 158 -12.62 5.57 -15.67
C SER A 158 -12.18 5.50 -14.21
N ARG A 159 -12.89 6.20 -13.32
CA ARG A 159 -12.63 6.20 -11.89
C ARG A 159 -12.83 4.82 -11.23
N ARG A 160 -13.93 4.13 -11.59
CA ARG A 160 -14.21 2.77 -11.07
C ARG A 160 -13.15 1.77 -11.50
N VAL A 161 -12.75 1.81 -12.76
CA VAL A 161 -11.70 0.94 -13.30
C VAL A 161 -10.39 1.17 -12.58
N LEU A 162 -9.96 2.43 -12.43
CA LEU A 162 -8.68 2.75 -11.79
C LEU A 162 -8.64 2.39 -10.29
N ILE A 163 -9.78 2.44 -9.58
CA ILE A 163 -9.86 1.96 -8.18
C ILE A 163 -9.87 0.43 -8.11
N ALA A 164 -10.45 -0.25 -9.10
CA ALA A 164 -10.46 -1.71 -9.12
C ALA A 164 -9.07 -2.32 -9.34
N VAL A 165 -8.18 -1.63 -10.07
CA VAL A 165 -6.82 -2.12 -10.36
C VAL A 165 -6.03 -2.50 -9.10
N PRO A 166 -5.89 -1.66 -8.05
CA PRO A 166 -5.21 -2.04 -6.82
C PRO A 166 -5.80 -3.29 -6.16
N LEU A 167 -7.11 -3.42 -6.15
CA LEU A 167 -7.78 -4.59 -5.56
C LEU A 167 -7.47 -5.86 -6.35
N VAL A 168 -7.52 -5.79 -7.69
CA VAL A 168 -7.15 -6.93 -8.55
C VAL A 168 -5.69 -7.31 -8.33
N LEU A 169 -4.78 -6.34 -8.27
CA LEU A 169 -3.36 -6.59 -8.01
C LEU A 169 -3.13 -7.15 -6.61
N LEU A 170 -3.88 -6.69 -5.60
CA LEU A 170 -3.83 -7.26 -4.24
C LEU A 170 -4.22 -8.73 -4.25
N LEU A 171 -5.36 -9.07 -4.87
CA LEU A 171 -5.85 -10.45 -4.97
C LEU A 171 -4.87 -11.33 -5.76
N LEU A 172 -4.35 -10.82 -6.88
CA LEU A 172 -3.35 -11.51 -7.68
C LEU A 172 -2.06 -11.75 -6.88
N GLY A 173 -1.58 -10.75 -6.14
CA GLY A 173 -0.41 -10.88 -5.27
C GLY A 173 -0.59 -11.93 -4.18
N HIS A 174 -1.79 -12.01 -3.57
CA HIS A 174 -2.09 -13.06 -2.60
C HIS A 174 -2.20 -14.44 -3.24
N ALA A 175 -2.81 -14.55 -4.43
CA ALA A 175 -2.90 -15.80 -5.17
C ALA A 175 -1.51 -16.32 -5.58
N MET A 176 -0.65 -15.44 -6.11
CA MET A 176 0.73 -15.78 -6.45
C MET A 176 1.53 -16.22 -5.22
N HIS A 177 1.35 -15.54 -4.08
CA HIS A 177 2.01 -15.93 -2.83
C HIS A 177 1.54 -17.31 -2.34
N ALA A 178 0.22 -17.54 -2.31
CA ALA A 178 -0.35 -18.82 -1.88
C ALA A 178 0.11 -19.98 -2.78
N TRP A 179 0.15 -19.76 -4.10
CA TRP A 179 0.66 -20.72 -5.07
C TRP A 179 2.16 -21.02 -4.88
N ALA A 180 2.99 -19.99 -4.64
CA ALA A 180 4.41 -20.16 -4.40
C ALA A 180 4.70 -20.80 -3.04
N ASP A 181 3.90 -20.45 -2.01
CA ASP A 181 4.00 -21.08 -0.68
C ASP A 181 3.66 -22.57 -0.74
N ASP A 182 2.64 -22.96 -1.50
CA ASP A 182 2.29 -24.36 -1.74
C ASP A 182 3.46 -25.17 -2.34
N ARG A 183 4.15 -24.57 -3.30
CA ARG A 183 5.30 -25.18 -3.98
C ARG A 183 6.62 -25.02 -3.23
N ASN A 184 6.60 -24.45 -2.03
CA ASN A 184 7.78 -24.10 -1.25
C ASN A 184 8.77 -23.23 -2.03
N ASP A 185 8.29 -22.36 -2.95
CA ASP A 185 9.16 -21.43 -3.67
C ASP A 185 9.54 -20.25 -2.77
N GLY A 186 10.64 -20.44 -2.03
CA GLY A 186 11.19 -19.43 -1.15
C GLY A 186 11.59 -18.13 -1.85
N ARG A 187 11.87 -18.20 -3.17
CA ARG A 187 12.27 -17.03 -3.98
C ARG A 187 11.12 -16.02 -4.11
N VAL A 188 9.87 -16.51 -4.15
CA VAL A 188 8.67 -15.65 -4.18
C VAL A 188 8.23 -15.28 -2.77
N THR A 189 8.17 -16.27 -1.86
CA THR A 189 7.58 -16.05 -0.52
C THR A 189 8.43 -15.16 0.38
N SER A 190 9.77 -15.14 0.21
CA SER A 190 10.66 -14.28 1.01
C SER A 190 10.39 -12.80 0.80
N TYR A 191 10.02 -12.37 -0.41
CA TYR A 191 9.70 -10.97 -0.68
C TYR A 191 8.50 -10.44 0.12
N ALA A 192 7.55 -11.29 0.47
CA ALA A 192 6.39 -10.87 1.23
C ALA A 192 6.76 -10.22 2.58
N ARG A 193 7.92 -10.55 3.14
CA ARG A 193 8.45 -9.95 4.38
C ARG A 193 9.10 -8.58 4.18
N SER A 194 9.37 -8.18 2.95
CA SER A 194 9.96 -6.89 2.62
C SER A 194 8.94 -5.74 2.52
N LEU A 195 7.65 -6.04 2.65
CA LEU A 195 6.60 -5.03 2.58
C LEU A 195 6.03 -4.77 3.98
N PRO A 196 5.95 -3.49 4.41
CA PRO A 196 5.39 -3.14 5.71
C PRO A 196 3.91 -3.55 5.80
N PHE A 197 3.49 -4.00 6.98
CA PHE A 197 2.11 -4.42 7.28
C PHE A 197 1.57 -5.55 6.39
N LYS A 198 2.43 -6.26 5.66
CA LYS A 198 1.98 -7.37 4.83
C LYS A 198 1.99 -8.68 5.61
N TYR A 199 0.80 -9.22 5.80
CA TYR A 199 0.60 -10.59 6.28
C TYR A 199 0.24 -11.49 5.10
N PRO A 200 1.18 -12.32 4.62
CA PRO A 200 0.91 -13.18 3.48
C PRO A 200 -0.14 -14.24 3.81
N LEU A 201 -1.10 -14.42 2.92
CA LEU A 201 -2.05 -15.52 3.03
C LEU A 201 -1.34 -16.84 2.75
N THR A 202 -1.42 -17.78 3.68
CA THR A 202 -0.93 -19.15 3.51
C THR A 202 -2.12 -20.09 3.39
N ALA A 203 -2.17 -20.84 2.31
CA ALA A 203 -3.28 -21.76 2.04
C ALA A 203 -2.95 -23.22 2.41
N LYS A 204 -1.70 -23.55 2.78
CA LYS A 204 -1.21 -24.93 3.00
C LYS A 204 -2.12 -25.79 3.88
N ARG A 205 -2.52 -25.24 5.03
CA ARG A 205 -3.39 -26.00 5.96
C ARG A 205 -4.78 -26.26 5.37
N TYR A 206 -5.32 -25.31 4.61
CA TYR A 206 -6.61 -25.46 3.97
C TYR A 206 -6.53 -26.42 2.80
N LEU A 207 -5.53 -26.30 1.93
CA LEU A 207 -5.29 -27.17 0.78
C LEU A 207 -5.01 -28.61 1.23
N ALA A 208 -4.24 -28.80 2.30
CA ALA A 208 -4.01 -30.13 2.88
C ALA A 208 -5.30 -30.74 3.44
N ARG A 209 -6.14 -29.97 4.13
CA ARG A 209 -7.45 -30.46 4.62
C ARG A 209 -8.43 -30.79 3.48
N ALA A 210 -8.35 -30.04 2.38
CA ALA A 210 -9.15 -30.29 1.19
C ALA A 210 -8.62 -31.44 0.32
N GLY A 211 -7.49 -32.07 0.70
CA GLY A 211 -6.88 -33.14 -0.07
C GLY A 211 -6.19 -32.71 -1.36
N TRP A 212 -5.95 -31.40 -1.54
CA TRP A 212 -5.32 -30.84 -2.74
C TRP A 212 -3.78 -30.85 -2.66
N VAL A 213 -3.25 -30.99 -1.46
CA VAL A 213 -1.81 -31.07 -1.18
C VAL A 213 -1.58 -32.20 -0.18
N ASP A 214 -0.66 -33.12 -0.54
CA ASP A 214 -0.19 -34.14 0.38
C ASP A 214 0.88 -33.53 1.32
N PRO A 215 0.62 -33.47 2.64
CA PRO A 215 1.54 -32.94 3.63
C PRO A 215 2.90 -33.67 3.66
N GLU A 216 2.92 -34.95 3.36
CA GLU A 216 4.12 -35.79 3.33
C GLU A 216 5.02 -35.44 2.16
N THR A 217 4.45 -35.26 0.97
CA THR A 217 5.18 -34.84 -0.24
C THR A 217 5.78 -33.45 -0.08
N ALA A 218 5.01 -32.53 0.54
CA ALA A 218 5.50 -31.18 0.86
C ALA A 218 6.64 -31.20 1.88
N ARG A 219 6.63 -32.14 2.82
CA ARG A 219 7.69 -32.33 3.83
C ARG A 219 8.96 -32.92 3.21
N LYS A 220 8.84 -33.94 2.35
CA LYS A 220 9.96 -34.55 1.64
C LYS A 220 10.68 -33.54 0.75
N ALA A 221 9.95 -32.79 -0.07
CA ALA A 221 10.50 -31.75 -0.93
C ALA A 221 11.26 -30.64 -0.14
N ARG A 222 10.86 -30.38 1.11
CA ARG A 222 11.55 -29.44 2.00
C ARG A 222 12.87 -30.00 2.53
N LEU A 223 12.91 -31.29 2.85
CA LEU A 223 14.11 -31.97 3.34
C LEU A 223 15.15 -32.11 2.23
N GLU A 224 14.73 -32.49 1.01
CA GLU A 224 15.59 -32.65 -0.15
C GLU A 224 16.27 -31.32 -0.54
N ARG A 225 15.56 -30.18 -0.46
CA ARG A 225 16.16 -28.86 -0.72
C ARG A 225 17.17 -28.44 0.34
N ARG A 226 16.96 -28.77 1.62
CA ARG A 226 17.95 -28.48 2.68
C ARG A 226 19.26 -29.22 2.46
N VAL A 227 19.19 -30.44 1.99
CA VAL A 227 20.38 -31.25 1.72
C VAL A 227 21.10 -30.74 0.47
N GLY A 228 20.41 -30.22 -0.54
CA GLY A 228 21.02 -29.71 -1.77
C GLY A 228 21.55 -28.26 -1.70
N ASP A 229 21.20 -27.50 -0.63
CA ASP A 229 21.74 -26.15 -0.40
C ASP A 229 22.99 -26.15 0.50
N ASP A 230 23.34 -27.33 1.09
CA ASP A 230 24.53 -27.52 1.94
C ASP A 230 25.74 -28.13 1.17
N ASP A 231 25.59 -28.43 -0.13
CA ASP A 231 26.65 -28.84 -1.06
C ASP A 231 27.00 -27.66 -2.02
#